data_101c5d2012f7a2e7d15e6f1621ea18f2
#
_entry.id   101c5d2012f7a2e7d15e6f1621ea18f2
#
_cell.length_a   1.000
_cell.length_b   1.000
_cell.length_c   1.000
_cell.angle_alpha   90.00
_cell.angle_beta   90.00
_cell.angle_gamma   90.00
#
_symmetry.space_group_name_H-M   'P 1'
#
loop_
_entity.id
_entity.type
_entity.pdbx_description
1 polymer ?
#
loop_
_entity_poly.entity_id
_entity_poly.type
_entity_poly.pdbx_seq_one_letter_code
_entity_poly.pdbx_strand_id
1 'polypeptide(L)'
;SFEYQHALRPERPESLNTVTLPDARLDVNGVKCGGYMDLRHNLHQEMGMAIEIWQEIDQDFQNRFGRGGHPVVDPYRCEDAEFVVVAMGTLANQFRDVIDRLRDQDGLKAGVLGLQVYRPFPGELIANRLQSAKNVLVYEKGLSYGCQGALYGDIKSALYPWPARPTLHNFIVGLGGREIPTESLYQSMKTACLQGESLPPAQRDLPQWIGLQL
;
A
#
# COMPACT_ATOMS: atom_id res chain seq x y z
N SER A 1 18.49 -11.06 12.56
CA SER A 1 18.12 -11.42 13.92
C SER A 1 19.17 -12.34 14.55
N PHE A 2 19.15 -12.48 15.87
CA PHE A 2 20.08 -13.37 16.62
C PHE A 2 19.97 -14.82 16.18
N GLU A 3 18.78 -15.31 15.94
CA GLU A 3 18.52 -16.67 15.45
C GLU A 3 19.11 -16.93 14.06
N TYR A 4 19.02 -15.96 13.19
CA TYR A 4 19.61 -16.04 11.85
C TYR A 4 21.14 -16.12 11.93
N GLN A 5 21.77 -15.29 12.76
CA GLN A 5 23.24 -15.32 12.99
C GLN A 5 23.68 -16.62 13.65
N HIS A 6 22.84 -17.18 14.52
CA HIS A 6 23.14 -18.45 15.19
C HIS A 6 23.06 -19.63 14.21
N ALA A 7 22.09 -19.59 13.28
CA ALA A 7 21.99 -20.57 12.20
C ALA A 7 23.19 -20.52 11.22
N LEU A 8 23.88 -19.39 11.15
CA LEU A 8 25.08 -19.21 10.31
C LEU A 8 26.40 -19.64 10.97
N ARG A 9 26.36 -20.29 12.13
CA ARG A 9 27.59 -20.71 12.81
C ARG A 9 28.31 -21.83 12.06
N PRO A 10 29.67 -21.83 12.11
CA PRO A 10 30.50 -22.82 11.41
C PRO A 10 30.22 -24.27 11.81
N GLU A 11 29.71 -24.52 13.01
CA GLU A 11 29.36 -25.85 13.47
C GLU A 11 28.13 -26.47 12.77
N ARG A 12 27.45 -25.71 11.89
CA ARG A 12 26.34 -26.22 11.07
C ARG A 12 26.51 -25.83 9.58
N PRO A 13 27.65 -26.12 8.96
CA PRO A 13 27.91 -25.71 7.57
C PRO A 13 26.96 -26.38 6.57
N GLU A 14 26.49 -27.57 6.84
CA GLU A 14 25.66 -28.34 5.94
C GLU A 14 24.27 -27.74 5.74
N SER A 15 23.70 -27.12 6.77
CA SER A 15 22.38 -26.47 6.67
C SER A 15 22.42 -25.16 5.90
N LEU A 16 23.59 -24.56 5.77
CA LEU A 16 23.77 -23.27 5.10
C LEU A 16 24.03 -23.42 3.61
N ASN A 17 24.85 -24.39 3.25
CA ASN A 17 25.20 -24.64 1.86
C ASN A 17 23.98 -25.06 1.02
N THR A 18 22.99 -25.67 1.65
CA THR A 18 21.75 -26.06 0.96
C THR A 18 20.80 -24.90 0.69
N VAL A 19 20.88 -23.81 1.46
CA VAL A 19 19.99 -22.64 1.31
C VAL A 19 20.55 -21.60 0.33
N THR A 20 21.88 -21.57 0.14
CA THR A 20 22.56 -20.55 -0.64
C THR A 20 22.78 -20.91 -2.12
N LEU A 21 22.65 -22.20 -2.47
CA LEU A 21 22.82 -22.63 -3.85
C LEU A 21 21.48 -22.58 -4.60
N PRO A 22 21.43 -21.99 -5.80
CA PRO A 22 20.19 -21.86 -6.59
C PRO A 22 19.47 -23.19 -6.85
N ASP A 23 20.22 -24.27 -6.99
CA ASP A 23 19.70 -25.61 -7.26
C ASP A 23 19.74 -26.54 -6.05
N ALA A 24 20.04 -26.02 -4.85
CA ALA A 24 20.09 -26.82 -3.64
C ALA A 24 18.69 -27.34 -3.28
N ARG A 25 18.57 -28.63 -3.16
CA ARG A 25 17.37 -29.29 -2.64
C ARG A 25 17.47 -29.32 -1.12
N LEU A 26 16.46 -28.77 -0.46
CA LEU A 26 16.33 -28.86 0.98
C LEU A 26 15.76 -30.24 1.35
N ASP A 27 16.46 -30.95 2.22
CA ASP A 27 15.94 -32.15 2.87
C ASP A 27 15.41 -31.74 4.25
N VAL A 28 14.11 -31.58 4.36
CA VAL A 28 13.46 -31.27 5.63
C VAL A 28 12.70 -32.53 6.08
N ASN A 29 13.18 -33.16 7.13
CA ASN A 29 12.58 -34.37 7.69
C ASN A 29 12.48 -35.57 6.68
N GLY A 30 13.48 -35.72 5.80
CA GLY A 30 13.49 -36.76 4.79
C GLY A 30 12.62 -36.49 3.55
N VAL A 31 12.00 -35.31 3.47
CA VAL A 31 11.26 -34.87 2.29
C VAL A 31 12.17 -34.00 1.45
N LYS A 32 12.48 -34.45 0.24
CA LYS A 32 13.22 -33.63 -0.72
C LYS A 32 12.35 -32.46 -1.18
N CYS A 33 12.56 -31.30 -0.60
CA CYS A 33 11.99 -30.06 -1.09
C CYS A 33 12.77 -29.62 -2.35
N GLY A 34 12.09 -28.95 -3.28
CA GLY A 34 12.72 -28.31 -4.43
C GLY A 34 13.78 -27.28 -4.03
N GLY A 35 14.51 -26.75 -5.01
CA GLY A 35 15.50 -25.70 -4.78
C GLY A 35 14.91 -24.41 -4.21
N TYR A 36 15.76 -23.42 -3.96
CA TYR A 36 15.33 -22.11 -3.41
C TYR A 36 14.23 -21.43 -4.24
N MET A 37 14.29 -21.57 -5.58
CA MET A 37 13.27 -21.03 -6.48
C MET A 37 11.90 -21.67 -6.24
N ASP A 38 11.83 -22.99 -6.05
CA ASP A 38 10.58 -23.70 -5.78
C ASP A 38 9.99 -23.27 -4.44
N LEU A 39 10.84 -23.11 -3.41
CA LEU A 39 10.41 -22.58 -2.11
C LEU A 39 9.80 -21.16 -2.25
N ARG A 40 10.44 -20.30 -3.03
CA ARG A 40 9.94 -18.93 -3.27
C ARG A 40 8.66 -18.94 -4.09
N HIS A 41 8.52 -19.82 -5.06
CA HIS A 41 7.30 -19.98 -5.82
C HIS A 41 6.14 -20.42 -4.91
N ASN A 42 6.36 -21.44 -4.06
CA ASN A 42 5.35 -21.88 -3.13
C ASN A 42 4.93 -20.78 -2.15
N LEU A 43 5.88 -20.06 -1.58
CA LEU A 43 5.59 -18.89 -0.73
C LEU A 43 4.76 -17.83 -1.47
N HIS A 44 5.06 -17.59 -2.74
CA HIS A 44 4.30 -16.65 -3.55
C HIS A 44 2.85 -17.12 -3.76
N GLN A 45 2.65 -18.42 -4.02
CA GLN A 45 1.31 -19.01 -4.15
C GLN A 45 0.52 -18.89 -2.84
N GLU A 46 1.13 -19.26 -1.71
CA GLU A 46 0.50 -19.18 -0.38
C GLU A 46 0.15 -17.74 0.00
N MET A 47 1.02 -16.77 -0.32
CA MET A 47 0.72 -15.36 -0.11
C MET A 47 -0.51 -14.92 -0.90
N GLY A 48 -0.75 -15.46 -2.09
CA GLY A 48 -1.95 -15.16 -2.89
C GLY A 48 -3.26 -15.48 -2.16
N MET A 49 -3.28 -16.53 -1.32
CA MET A 49 -4.46 -16.94 -0.55
C MET A 49 -4.71 -16.08 0.69
N ALA A 50 -3.77 -15.26 1.11
CA ALA A 50 -3.87 -14.52 2.36
C ALA A 50 -5.04 -13.52 2.40
N ILE A 51 -5.52 -13.03 1.26
CA ILE A 51 -6.69 -12.14 1.20
C ILE A 51 -7.97 -12.88 1.60
N GLU A 52 -8.16 -14.10 1.10
CA GLU A 52 -9.32 -14.93 1.43
C GLU A 52 -9.31 -15.29 2.92
N ILE A 53 -8.15 -15.71 3.44
CA ILE A 53 -7.96 -16.01 4.87
C ILE A 53 -8.23 -14.77 5.73
N TRP A 54 -7.79 -13.58 5.30
CA TRP A 54 -8.09 -12.34 5.99
C TRP A 54 -9.60 -12.11 6.12
N GLN A 55 -10.35 -12.29 5.03
CA GLN A 55 -11.80 -12.11 5.02
C GLN A 55 -12.52 -13.11 5.93
N GLU A 56 -12.10 -14.37 5.93
CA GLU A 56 -12.64 -15.41 6.82
C GLU A 56 -12.40 -15.07 8.29
N ILE A 57 -11.18 -14.65 8.65
CA ILE A 57 -10.82 -14.26 10.01
C ILE A 57 -11.60 -13.03 10.46
N ASP A 58 -11.74 -12.00 9.60
CA ASP A 58 -12.50 -10.80 9.93
C ASP A 58 -13.98 -11.13 10.16
N GLN A 59 -14.57 -12.01 9.35
CA GLN A 59 -15.93 -12.46 9.53
C GLN A 59 -16.11 -13.27 10.84
N ASP A 60 -15.19 -14.17 11.16
CA ASP A 60 -15.23 -14.90 12.43
C ASP A 60 -15.09 -13.97 13.63
N PHE A 61 -14.19 -12.98 13.54
CA PHE A 61 -14.02 -11.97 14.57
C PHE A 61 -15.30 -11.12 14.76
N GLN A 62 -15.94 -10.72 13.67
CA GLN A 62 -17.20 -9.99 13.71
C GLN A 62 -18.30 -10.82 14.38
N ASN A 63 -18.41 -12.10 14.03
CA ASN A 63 -19.42 -13.00 14.60
C ASN A 63 -19.22 -13.21 16.11
N ARG A 64 -17.96 -13.28 16.59
CA ARG A 64 -17.64 -13.52 18.00
C ARG A 64 -17.72 -12.27 18.87
N PHE A 65 -17.32 -11.13 18.35
CA PHE A 65 -17.12 -9.93 19.16
C PHE A 65 -18.08 -8.77 18.81
N GLY A 66 -18.92 -8.91 17.79
CA GLY A 66 -19.83 -7.86 17.32
C GLY A 66 -19.11 -6.63 16.75
N ARG A 67 -17.84 -6.77 16.43
CA ARG A 67 -16.99 -5.74 15.80
C ARG A 67 -16.04 -6.43 14.82
N GLY A 68 -15.63 -5.72 13.78
CA GLY A 68 -14.90 -6.25 12.64
C GLY A 68 -15.29 -5.45 11.41
N GLY A 69 -15.35 -6.07 10.26
CA GLY A 69 -15.71 -5.40 9.01
C GLY A 69 -14.53 -4.57 8.51
N HIS A 70 -13.31 -5.12 8.65
CA HIS A 70 -12.08 -4.53 8.13
C HIS A 70 -11.85 -5.03 6.70
N PRO A 71 -12.43 -4.37 5.69
CA PRO A 71 -12.24 -4.79 4.31
C PRO A 71 -10.78 -4.64 3.89
N VAL A 72 -10.36 -5.43 2.91
CA VAL A 72 -9.00 -5.35 2.34
C VAL A 72 -8.66 -3.91 1.89
N VAL A 73 -9.66 -3.25 1.30
CA VAL A 73 -9.65 -1.82 0.98
C VAL A 73 -10.91 -1.17 1.54
N ASP A 74 -10.77 -0.07 2.22
CA ASP A 74 -11.81 0.61 2.98
C ASP A 74 -12.17 1.95 2.32
N PRO A 75 -13.22 2.00 1.49
CA PRO A 75 -13.65 3.23 0.83
C PRO A 75 -14.47 4.10 1.78
N TYR A 76 -14.14 5.39 1.83
CA TYR A 76 -14.89 6.40 2.55
C TYR A 76 -15.24 7.55 1.61
N ARG A 77 -16.54 7.78 1.37
CA ARG A 77 -17.09 8.82 0.47
C ARG A 77 -16.49 8.79 -0.95
N CYS A 78 -16.26 7.56 -1.48
CA CYS A 78 -15.64 7.37 -2.80
C CYS A 78 -16.66 7.27 -3.95
N GLU A 79 -17.96 7.15 -3.69
CA GLU A 79 -19.00 6.80 -4.67
C GLU A 79 -19.11 7.84 -5.80
N ASP A 80 -18.98 9.11 -5.47
CA ASP A 80 -19.06 10.24 -6.40
C ASP A 80 -17.75 11.06 -6.47
N ALA A 81 -16.66 10.51 -5.91
CA ALA A 81 -15.41 11.22 -5.74
C ALA A 81 -14.68 11.40 -7.08
N GLU A 82 -14.33 12.63 -7.39
CA GLU A 82 -13.43 12.98 -8.50
C GLU A 82 -11.95 12.92 -8.07
N PHE A 83 -11.69 13.17 -6.78
CA PHE A 83 -10.38 13.13 -6.15
C PHE A 83 -10.38 12.06 -5.07
N VAL A 84 -9.56 11.02 -5.23
CA VAL A 84 -9.47 9.94 -4.26
C VAL A 84 -8.08 9.89 -3.66
N VAL A 85 -8.00 10.03 -2.33
CA VAL A 85 -6.77 9.75 -1.58
C VAL A 85 -6.62 8.25 -1.42
N VAL A 86 -5.40 7.73 -1.60
CA VAL A 86 -5.04 6.38 -1.18
C VAL A 86 -3.98 6.49 -0.10
N ALA A 87 -4.26 5.88 1.05
CA ALA A 87 -3.37 5.89 2.21
C ALA A 87 -3.52 4.62 3.04
N MET A 88 -2.59 4.37 3.96
CA MET A 88 -2.59 3.20 4.83
C MET A 88 -2.69 3.58 6.31
N GLY A 89 -3.34 2.69 7.10
CA GLY A 89 -3.38 2.75 8.55
C GLY A 89 -3.95 4.07 9.10
N THR A 90 -3.31 4.63 10.11
CA THR A 90 -3.77 5.86 10.78
C THR A 90 -3.86 7.07 9.85
N LEU A 91 -3.04 7.11 8.82
CA LEU A 91 -3.08 8.20 7.84
C LEU A 91 -4.38 8.19 7.04
N ALA A 92 -4.88 7.01 6.65
CA ALA A 92 -6.18 6.87 6.00
C ALA A 92 -7.32 7.36 6.90
N ASN A 93 -7.29 7.03 8.19
CA ASN A 93 -8.28 7.51 9.16
C ASN A 93 -8.24 9.03 9.33
N GLN A 94 -7.04 9.62 9.39
CA GLN A 94 -6.86 11.06 9.49
C GLN A 94 -7.41 11.79 8.26
N PHE A 95 -7.34 11.17 7.09
CA PHE A 95 -7.93 11.72 5.88
C PHE A 95 -9.46 11.75 5.90
N ARG A 96 -10.15 10.95 6.69
CA ARG A 96 -11.62 11.03 6.77
C ARG A 96 -12.08 12.43 7.22
N ASP A 97 -11.46 12.99 8.24
CA ASP A 97 -11.75 14.36 8.71
C ASP A 97 -11.42 15.41 7.63
N VAL A 98 -10.32 15.22 6.90
CA VAL A 98 -9.92 16.08 5.77
C VAL A 98 -10.96 16.02 4.65
N ILE A 99 -11.41 14.81 4.30
CA ILE A 99 -12.43 14.60 3.26
C ILE A 99 -13.74 15.30 3.63
N ASP A 100 -14.20 15.13 4.86
CA ASP A 100 -15.42 15.77 5.32
C ASP A 100 -15.32 17.29 5.21
N ARG A 101 -14.22 17.86 5.66
CA ARG A 101 -13.97 19.30 5.56
C ARG A 101 -13.94 19.80 4.11
N LEU A 102 -13.26 19.09 3.21
CA LEU A 102 -13.20 19.46 1.77
C LEU A 102 -14.58 19.42 1.11
N ARG A 103 -15.40 18.44 1.47
CA ARG A 103 -16.76 18.33 0.93
C ARG A 103 -17.69 19.39 1.49
N ASP A 104 -17.66 19.57 2.81
CA ASP A 104 -18.65 20.40 3.50
C ASP A 104 -18.33 21.89 3.41
N GLN A 105 -17.04 22.28 3.37
CA GLN A 105 -16.63 23.68 3.30
C GLN A 105 -16.25 24.15 1.89
N ASP A 106 -15.62 23.27 1.09
CA ASP A 106 -15.09 23.65 -0.22
C ASP A 106 -15.92 23.09 -1.39
N GLY A 107 -16.90 22.22 -1.14
CA GLY A 107 -17.73 21.59 -2.17
C GLY A 107 -16.97 20.64 -3.10
N LEU A 108 -15.77 20.20 -2.70
CA LEU A 108 -14.93 19.29 -3.51
C LEU A 108 -15.39 17.85 -3.38
N LYS A 109 -15.57 17.15 -4.49
CA LYS A 109 -15.93 15.72 -4.51
C LYS A 109 -14.70 14.86 -4.23
N ALA A 110 -14.35 14.79 -2.96
CA ALA A 110 -13.19 14.06 -2.46
C ALA A 110 -13.61 12.78 -1.72
N GLY A 111 -12.75 11.77 -1.73
CA GLY A 111 -12.89 10.52 -1.00
C GLY A 111 -11.54 9.96 -0.56
N VAL A 112 -11.54 8.98 0.35
CA VAL A 112 -10.34 8.25 0.72
C VAL A 112 -10.56 6.75 0.62
N LEU A 113 -9.60 6.06 0.01
CA LEU A 113 -9.50 4.61 -0.06
C LEU A 113 -8.39 4.18 0.90
N GLY A 114 -8.77 3.69 2.07
CA GLY A 114 -7.86 3.12 3.06
C GLY A 114 -7.40 1.72 2.65
N LEU A 115 -6.10 1.45 2.65
CA LEU A 115 -5.56 0.14 2.38
C LEU A 115 -5.26 -0.57 3.70
N GLN A 116 -5.94 -1.69 3.98
CA GLN A 116 -5.76 -2.50 5.18
C GLN A 116 -4.76 -3.63 4.97
N VAL A 117 -4.79 -4.25 3.79
CA VAL A 117 -3.86 -5.31 3.40
C VAL A 117 -2.97 -4.82 2.26
N TYR A 118 -1.66 -4.71 2.53
CA TYR A 118 -0.69 -4.24 1.53
C TYR A 118 -0.06 -5.39 0.73
N ARG A 119 0.10 -6.55 1.34
CA ARG A 119 0.62 -7.78 0.69
C ARG A 119 -0.20 -9.00 1.12
N PRO A 120 -0.67 -9.79 0.14
CA PRO A 120 -0.54 -9.61 -1.30
C PRO A 120 -1.22 -8.31 -1.75
N PHE A 121 -0.68 -7.67 -2.80
CA PHE A 121 -1.20 -6.37 -3.23
C PHE A 121 -2.57 -6.54 -3.92
N PRO A 122 -3.64 -5.92 -3.41
CA PRO A 122 -4.99 -6.10 -3.92
C PRO A 122 -5.25 -5.21 -5.14
N GLY A 123 -4.40 -5.33 -6.18
CA GLY A 123 -4.36 -4.41 -7.31
C GLY A 123 -5.66 -4.30 -8.07
N GLU A 124 -6.35 -5.43 -8.29
CA GLU A 124 -7.64 -5.45 -8.99
C GLU A 124 -8.73 -4.75 -8.18
N LEU A 125 -8.80 -4.99 -6.85
CA LEU A 125 -9.76 -4.32 -5.97
C LEU A 125 -9.53 -2.80 -5.96
N ILE A 126 -8.27 -2.37 -5.89
CA ILE A 126 -7.89 -0.95 -5.93
C ILE A 126 -8.27 -0.35 -7.28
N ALA A 127 -7.89 -0.98 -8.38
CA ALA A 127 -8.18 -0.48 -9.72
C ALA A 127 -9.68 -0.32 -9.96
N ASN A 128 -10.49 -1.31 -9.55
CA ASN A 128 -11.95 -1.25 -9.65
C ASN A 128 -12.56 -0.08 -8.86
N ARG A 129 -11.96 0.31 -7.73
CA ARG A 129 -12.45 1.43 -6.90
C ARG A 129 -11.99 2.79 -7.42
N LEU A 130 -10.88 2.83 -8.17
CA LEU A 130 -10.28 4.09 -8.62
C LEU A 130 -10.63 4.46 -10.07
N GLN A 131 -11.22 3.56 -10.85
CA GLN A 131 -11.46 3.78 -12.29
C GLN A 131 -12.41 4.96 -12.60
N SER A 132 -13.28 5.35 -11.66
CA SER A 132 -14.17 6.51 -11.82
C SER A 132 -13.57 7.83 -11.35
N ALA A 133 -12.46 7.79 -10.62
CA ALA A 133 -11.76 8.97 -10.16
C ALA A 133 -11.06 9.69 -11.32
N LYS A 134 -11.03 11.02 -11.29
CA LYS A 134 -10.21 11.82 -12.20
C LYS A 134 -8.76 11.89 -11.73
N ASN A 135 -8.59 12.07 -10.41
CA ASN A 135 -7.29 12.21 -9.76
C ASN A 135 -7.19 11.26 -8.57
N VAL A 136 -6.05 10.60 -8.46
CA VAL A 136 -5.70 9.76 -7.31
C VAL A 136 -4.45 10.32 -6.66
N LEU A 137 -4.57 10.62 -5.37
CA LEU A 137 -3.52 11.23 -4.56
C LEU A 137 -3.01 10.18 -3.57
N VAL A 138 -1.81 9.66 -3.80
CA VAL A 138 -1.21 8.64 -2.93
C VAL A 138 -0.38 9.32 -1.86
N TYR A 139 -0.81 9.19 -0.60
CA TYR A 139 -0.10 9.68 0.56
C TYR A 139 0.51 8.52 1.33
N GLU A 140 1.82 8.55 1.51
CA GLU A 140 2.52 7.45 2.16
C GLU A 140 3.69 7.89 3.03
N LYS A 141 3.98 7.06 4.05
CA LYS A 141 5.13 7.23 4.97
C LYS A 141 6.32 6.37 4.53
N GLY A 142 6.50 6.20 3.23
CA GLY A 142 7.53 5.35 2.66
C GLY A 142 8.10 5.95 1.38
N LEU A 143 9.33 5.61 1.06
CA LEU A 143 10.01 6.06 -0.15
C LEU A 143 10.99 5.00 -0.62
N SER A 144 10.97 4.70 -1.91
CA SER A 144 12.05 3.99 -2.58
C SER A 144 13.09 5.03 -3.00
N TYR A 145 14.23 5.06 -2.31
CA TYR A 145 15.28 6.06 -2.54
C TYR A 145 15.74 6.10 -4.00
N GLY A 146 15.78 7.31 -4.55
CA GLY A 146 16.12 7.51 -5.97
C GLY A 146 14.95 7.23 -6.93
N CYS A 147 13.75 6.95 -6.40
CA CYS A 147 12.54 6.67 -7.18
C CYS A 147 11.34 7.43 -6.59
N GLN A 148 10.21 6.78 -6.49
CA GLN A 148 8.93 7.28 -5.99
C GLN A 148 8.53 6.55 -4.71
N GLY A 149 7.38 6.87 -4.14
CA GLY A 149 6.79 6.10 -3.05
C GLY A 149 6.49 4.67 -3.46
N ALA A 150 6.62 3.72 -2.54
CA ALA A 150 6.42 2.30 -2.84
C ALA A 150 4.94 1.99 -3.15
N LEU A 151 4.02 2.53 -2.35
CA LEU A 151 2.58 2.40 -2.58
C LEU A 151 2.17 3.04 -3.91
N TYR A 152 2.70 4.24 -4.21
CA TYR A 152 2.45 4.91 -5.48
C TYR A 152 2.87 4.06 -6.68
N GLY A 153 4.05 3.44 -6.61
CA GLY A 153 4.54 2.54 -7.66
C GLY A 153 3.64 1.34 -7.88
N ASP A 154 3.18 0.71 -6.79
CA ASP A 154 2.28 -0.45 -6.86
C ASP A 154 0.90 -0.07 -7.44
N ILE A 155 0.34 1.07 -7.05
CA ILE A 155 -0.93 1.57 -7.60
C ILE A 155 -0.79 1.87 -9.09
N LYS A 156 0.29 2.55 -9.48
CA LYS A 156 0.58 2.87 -10.87
C LYS A 156 0.66 1.59 -11.72
N SER A 157 1.32 0.56 -11.21
CA SER A 157 1.42 -0.75 -11.84
C SER A 157 0.07 -1.44 -11.97
N ALA A 158 -0.76 -1.40 -10.92
CA ALA A 158 -2.09 -2.00 -10.93
C ALA A 158 -3.05 -1.32 -11.92
N LEU A 159 -2.92 -0.01 -12.09
CA LEU A 159 -3.75 0.76 -13.02
C LEU A 159 -3.26 0.69 -14.48
N TYR A 160 -2.02 0.26 -14.71
CA TYR A 160 -1.42 0.25 -16.05
C TYR A 160 -2.22 -0.54 -17.09
N PRO A 161 -2.80 -1.73 -16.81
CA PRO A 161 -3.58 -2.50 -17.76
C PRO A 161 -4.93 -1.87 -18.13
N TRP A 162 -5.41 -0.90 -17.36
CA TRP A 162 -6.75 -0.33 -17.54
C TRP A 162 -6.74 0.79 -18.59
N PRO A 163 -7.74 0.84 -19.51
CA PRO A 163 -7.77 1.84 -20.56
C PRO A 163 -8.04 3.26 -20.04
N ALA A 164 -8.95 3.39 -19.07
CA ALA A 164 -9.23 4.66 -18.39
C ALA A 164 -8.38 4.73 -17.12
N ARG A 165 -7.54 5.74 -17.03
CA ARG A 165 -6.59 5.92 -15.92
C ARG A 165 -6.77 7.29 -15.30
N PRO A 166 -6.90 7.37 -13.97
CA PRO A 166 -6.84 8.65 -13.28
C PRO A 166 -5.45 9.27 -13.39
N THR A 167 -5.37 10.57 -13.21
CA THR A 167 -4.09 11.24 -12.96
C THR A 167 -3.58 10.87 -11.58
N LEU A 168 -2.33 10.40 -11.48
CA LEU A 168 -1.72 10.00 -10.21
C LEU A 168 -0.82 11.11 -9.66
N HIS A 169 -0.86 11.30 -8.34
CA HIS A 169 -0.01 12.22 -7.61
C HIS A 169 0.65 11.50 -6.44
N ASN A 170 1.94 11.74 -6.21
CA ASN A 170 2.74 11.10 -5.17
C ASN A 170 3.08 12.09 -4.05
N PHE A 171 2.66 11.79 -2.82
CA PHE A 171 2.92 12.61 -1.63
C PHE A 171 3.64 11.79 -0.56
N ILE A 172 4.78 12.30 -0.11
CA ILE A 172 5.53 11.72 1.00
C ILE A 172 5.29 12.55 2.25
N VAL A 173 4.84 11.88 3.32
CA VAL A 173 4.50 12.53 4.58
C VAL A 173 5.05 11.73 5.77
N GLY A 174 5.39 12.40 6.86
CA GLY A 174 5.63 11.76 8.16
C GLY A 174 6.78 10.76 8.22
N LEU A 175 7.77 10.85 7.33
CA LEU A 175 8.97 10.02 7.40
C LEU A 175 9.70 10.23 8.73
N GLY A 176 10.23 9.12 9.30
CA GLY A 176 10.97 9.16 10.54
C GLY A 176 10.17 9.59 11.76
N GLY A 177 8.83 9.42 11.72
CA GLY A 177 7.96 9.81 12.82
C GLY A 177 7.65 11.31 12.89
N ARG A 178 7.94 12.06 11.82
CA ARG A 178 7.57 13.48 11.74
C ARG A 178 6.06 13.65 11.90
N GLU A 179 5.67 14.61 12.71
CA GLU A 179 4.27 14.98 12.90
C GLU A 179 3.64 15.41 11.58
N ILE A 180 2.39 15.01 11.39
CA ILE A 180 1.58 15.35 10.21
C ILE A 180 0.33 16.07 10.70
N PRO A 181 0.35 17.41 10.81
CA PRO A 181 -0.84 18.17 11.18
C PRO A 181 -1.96 17.97 10.15
N THR A 182 -3.18 17.75 10.62
CA THR A 182 -4.36 17.58 9.76
C THR A 182 -4.55 18.79 8.82
N GLU A 183 -4.20 19.99 9.30
CA GLU A 183 -4.24 21.19 8.47
C GLU A 183 -3.28 21.12 7.28
N SER A 184 -2.09 20.55 7.46
CA SER A 184 -1.12 20.37 6.36
C SER A 184 -1.65 19.38 5.30
N LEU A 185 -2.33 18.31 5.73
CA LEU A 185 -2.99 17.37 4.82
C LEU A 185 -4.13 18.05 4.05
N TYR A 186 -4.98 18.80 4.77
CA TYR A 186 -6.07 19.54 4.15
C TYR A 186 -5.56 20.52 3.09
N GLN A 187 -4.58 21.34 3.43
CA GLN A 187 -4.02 22.34 2.50
C GLN A 187 -3.34 21.69 1.29
N SER A 188 -2.58 20.62 1.49
CA SER A 188 -1.92 19.90 0.40
C SER A 188 -2.95 19.28 -0.55
N MET A 189 -4.00 18.64 -0.01
CA MET A 189 -5.04 18.04 -0.82
C MET A 189 -5.88 19.09 -1.55
N LYS A 190 -6.28 20.17 -0.87
CA LYS A 190 -7.00 21.30 -1.48
C LYS A 190 -6.22 21.90 -2.66
N THR A 191 -4.92 22.11 -2.47
CA THR A 191 -4.04 22.61 -3.52
C THR A 191 -3.97 21.63 -4.70
N ALA A 192 -3.83 20.34 -4.43
CA ALA A 192 -3.79 19.31 -5.46
C ALA A 192 -5.12 19.21 -6.23
N CYS A 193 -6.27 19.34 -5.54
CA CYS A 193 -7.58 19.36 -6.18
C CYS A 193 -7.77 20.56 -7.12
N LEU A 194 -7.25 21.72 -6.73
CA LEU A 194 -7.40 22.97 -7.51
C LEU A 194 -6.37 23.10 -8.65
N GLN A 195 -5.20 22.49 -8.51
CA GLN A 195 -4.06 22.70 -9.42
C GLN A 195 -3.58 21.40 -10.11
N GLY A 196 -4.12 20.24 -9.73
CA GLY A 196 -3.57 18.93 -10.10
C GLY A 196 -3.45 18.65 -11.60
N GLU A 197 -4.28 19.26 -12.43
CA GLU A 197 -4.21 19.09 -13.90
C GLU A 197 -3.17 20.00 -14.57
N SER A 198 -2.68 21.04 -13.87
CA SER A 198 -1.76 22.02 -14.43
C SER A 198 -0.29 21.57 -14.45
N LEU A 199 0.07 20.51 -13.72
CA LEU A 199 1.44 20.02 -13.66
C LEU A 199 1.78 19.15 -14.88
N PRO A 200 2.94 19.34 -15.52
CA PRO A 200 3.44 18.42 -16.55
C PRO A 200 3.56 16.99 -16.04
N PRO A 201 3.33 15.96 -16.88
CA PRO A 201 3.37 14.56 -16.45
C PRO A 201 4.65 14.17 -15.71
N ALA A 202 5.81 14.63 -16.17
CA ALA A 202 7.10 14.35 -15.53
C ALA A 202 7.20 14.94 -14.10
N GLN A 203 6.51 16.01 -13.79
CA GLN A 203 6.51 16.60 -12.45
C GLN A 203 5.49 15.94 -11.52
N ARG A 204 4.41 15.35 -12.06
CA ARG A 204 3.42 14.61 -11.27
C ARG A 204 4.00 13.32 -10.69
N ASP A 205 4.92 12.67 -11.41
CA ASP A 205 5.58 11.44 -10.98
C ASP A 205 6.65 11.69 -9.89
N LEU A 206 7.08 12.94 -9.69
CA LEU A 206 8.03 13.27 -8.63
C LEU A 206 7.34 13.30 -7.27
N PRO A 207 7.96 12.74 -6.21
CA PRO A 207 7.41 12.83 -4.86
C PRO A 207 7.30 14.27 -4.40
N GLN A 208 6.10 14.64 -3.96
CA GLN A 208 5.83 15.92 -3.30
C GLN A 208 5.96 15.71 -1.79
N TRP A 209 6.78 16.51 -1.14
CA TRP A 209 7.11 16.36 0.28
C TRP A 209 6.27 17.31 1.13
N ILE A 210 5.51 16.75 2.06
CA ILE A 210 4.69 17.53 2.98
C ILE A 210 5.42 17.65 4.32
N GLY A 211 5.57 18.89 4.78
CA GLY A 211 6.24 19.20 6.04
C GLY A 211 7.77 19.16 5.98
N LEU A 212 8.36 19.20 4.79
CA LEU A 212 9.81 19.34 4.65
C LEU A 212 10.26 20.73 5.15
N GLN A 213 11.32 20.75 5.97
CA GLN A 213 11.99 21.98 6.42
C GLN A 213 13.38 21.98 5.82
N LEU A 214 13.61 22.86 4.86
CA LEU A 214 14.92 23.11 4.21
C LEU A 214 15.55 24.35 4.79
#